data_5de76a7756fa5d1cee52db2c658d8ea9
#
_entry.id   5de76a7756fa5d1cee52db2c658d8ea9
#
_cell.length_a   1.000
_cell.length_b   1.000
_cell.length_c   1.000
_cell.angle_alpha   90.00
_cell.angle_beta   90.00
_cell.angle_gamma   90.00
#
_symmetry.space_group_name_H-M   'P 1'
#
loop_
_entity.id
_entity.type
_entity.pdbx_description
1 polymer ?
#
loop_
_entity_poly.entity_id
_entity_poly.type
_entity_poly.pdbx_seq_one_letter_code
_entity_poly.pdbx_strand_id
1 'polypeptide(L)'
;MTVVIVDYGSGNLRSAAKAFERAVRDAGGAGPEILVSNKAEDVARADRVVLPGVGAFADCKRGVEELPGMRGALEDAVIKRRVPFLGICVGMQLMAEVGREHGDHTGLGWIPGEVAALAPADAALKIPHMGWNELAMAAPGHPVFAGIGPGAH
;
A
#
# COMPACT_ATOMS: atom_id res chain seq x y z
N MET A 1 9.45 11.49 14.32
CA MET A 1 8.93 10.95 13.04
C MET A 1 7.81 9.96 13.33
N THR A 2 6.74 10.03 12.54
CA THR A 2 5.56 9.17 12.71
C THR A 2 5.22 8.46 11.39
N VAL A 3 5.04 7.15 11.46
CA VAL A 3 4.47 6.34 10.37
C VAL A 3 3.00 6.13 10.68
N VAL A 4 2.11 6.61 9.81
CA VAL A 4 0.67 6.41 9.98
C VAL A 4 0.20 5.28 9.08
N ILE A 5 -0.39 4.25 9.70
CA ILE A 5 -1.10 3.17 9.03
C ILE A 5 -2.59 3.53 9.02
N VAL A 6 -3.14 3.71 7.84
CA VAL A 6 -4.52 4.18 7.68
C VAL A 6 -5.50 3.05 8.01
N ASP A 7 -6.37 3.29 8.97
CA ASP A 7 -7.49 2.42 9.34
C ASP A 7 -8.78 2.93 8.69
N TYR A 8 -9.15 2.34 7.59
CA TYR A 8 -10.41 2.63 6.90
C TYR A 8 -11.36 1.41 6.87
N GLY A 9 -11.19 0.52 7.85
CA GLY A 9 -12.03 -0.68 7.98
C GLY A 9 -11.57 -1.87 7.13
N SER A 10 -10.42 -1.79 6.44
CA SER A 10 -9.86 -2.88 5.65
C SER A 10 -8.36 -3.05 5.89
N GLY A 11 -7.88 -4.28 5.77
CA GLY A 11 -6.47 -4.61 5.94
C GLY A 11 -6.16 -5.30 7.27
N ASN A 12 -5.04 -6.04 7.27
CA ASN A 12 -4.53 -6.66 8.51
C ASN A 12 -3.67 -5.64 9.28
N LEU A 13 -4.32 -4.63 9.86
CA LEU A 13 -3.69 -3.48 10.51
C LEU A 13 -2.73 -3.91 11.63
N ARG A 14 -3.15 -4.90 12.44
CA ARG A 14 -2.33 -5.37 13.56
C ARG A 14 -1.04 -6.04 13.10
N SER A 15 -1.10 -6.84 12.04
CA SER A 15 0.09 -7.48 11.46
C SER A 15 1.00 -6.44 10.81
N ALA A 16 0.44 -5.47 10.09
CA ALA A 16 1.21 -4.37 9.52
C ALA A 16 1.92 -3.58 10.63
N ALA A 17 1.20 -3.13 11.66
CA ALA A 17 1.79 -2.39 12.78
C ALA A 17 2.94 -3.16 13.44
N LYS A 18 2.74 -4.44 13.76
CA LYS A 18 3.79 -5.29 14.34
C LYS A 18 5.00 -5.46 13.44
N ALA A 19 4.80 -5.56 12.11
CA ALA A 19 5.91 -5.66 11.17
C ALA A 19 6.74 -4.37 11.15
N PHE A 20 6.10 -3.20 11.14
CA PHE A 20 6.80 -1.91 11.23
C PHE A 20 7.50 -1.73 12.57
N GLU A 21 6.84 -2.04 13.69
CA GLU A 21 7.47 -2.01 15.03
C GLU A 21 8.69 -2.93 15.10
N ARG A 22 8.61 -4.10 14.48
CA ARG A 22 9.73 -5.04 14.40
C ARG A 22 10.88 -4.44 13.58
N ALA A 23 10.59 -3.87 12.41
CA ALA A 23 11.60 -3.23 11.58
C ALA A 23 12.30 -2.06 12.31
N VAL A 24 11.56 -1.27 13.07
CA VAL A 24 12.14 -0.20 13.93
C VAL A 24 13.09 -0.76 14.96
N ARG A 25 12.72 -1.84 15.65
CA ARG A 25 13.62 -2.50 16.64
C ARG A 25 14.87 -3.06 15.99
N ASP A 26 14.72 -3.74 14.86
CA ASP A 26 15.83 -4.35 14.14
C ASP A 26 16.81 -3.31 13.56
N ALA A 27 16.31 -2.10 13.28
CA ALA A 27 17.11 -0.93 12.85
C ALA A 27 17.81 -0.17 14.01
N GLY A 28 17.75 -0.66 15.25
CA GLY A 28 18.44 -0.04 16.41
C GLY A 28 17.50 0.67 17.39
N GLY A 29 16.21 0.55 17.27
CA GLY A 29 15.22 0.91 18.29
C GLY A 29 14.81 2.36 18.42
N ALA A 30 15.60 3.32 17.96
CA ALA A 30 15.30 4.77 17.99
C ALA A 30 14.64 5.23 16.67
N GLY A 31 13.53 4.60 16.30
CA GLY A 31 12.85 4.86 15.03
C GLY A 31 11.56 5.67 15.17
N PRO A 32 10.78 5.76 14.07
CA PRO A 32 9.51 6.44 14.07
C PRO A 32 8.48 5.75 14.97
N GLU A 33 7.58 6.54 15.52
CA GLU A 33 6.33 6.05 16.12
C GLU A 33 5.45 5.40 15.05
N ILE A 34 4.87 4.24 15.36
CA ILE A 34 3.91 3.55 14.49
C ILE A 34 2.50 3.80 15.03
N LEU A 35 1.71 4.53 14.27
CA LEU A 35 0.35 4.92 14.63
C LEU A 35 -0.66 4.30 13.66
N VAL A 36 -1.63 3.54 14.17
CA VAL A 36 -2.80 3.12 13.41
C VAL A 36 -3.90 4.15 13.66
N SER A 37 -4.41 4.78 12.61
CA SER A 37 -5.38 5.87 12.75
C SER A 37 -6.37 5.92 11.59
N ASN A 38 -7.61 6.28 11.93
CA ASN A 38 -8.68 6.60 10.99
C ASN A 38 -8.91 8.13 10.85
N LYS A 39 -8.02 8.95 11.43
CA LYS A 39 -8.14 10.40 11.43
C LYS A 39 -7.31 11.03 10.32
N ALA A 40 -7.95 11.87 9.50
CA ALA A 40 -7.28 12.61 8.43
C ALA A 40 -6.17 13.52 8.94
N GLU A 41 -6.32 14.08 10.16
CA GLU A 41 -5.34 14.96 10.79
C GLU A 41 -4.02 14.26 11.09
N ASP A 42 -4.07 12.97 11.43
CA ASP A 42 -2.87 12.18 11.68
C ASP A 42 -2.12 11.92 10.37
N VAL A 43 -2.84 11.60 9.30
CA VAL A 43 -2.27 11.46 7.94
C VAL A 43 -1.68 12.79 7.45
N ALA A 44 -2.37 13.89 7.70
CA ALA A 44 -1.90 15.23 7.32
C ALA A 44 -0.57 15.61 8.00
N ARG A 45 -0.27 15.06 9.18
CA ARG A 45 0.97 15.31 9.94
C ARG A 45 2.00 14.19 9.81
N ALA A 46 1.67 13.10 9.13
CA ALA A 46 2.55 11.94 8.99
C ALA A 46 3.87 12.27 8.27
N ASP A 47 4.95 11.65 8.71
CA ASP A 47 6.23 11.62 8.00
C ASP A 47 6.27 10.47 6.97
N ARG A 48 5.48 9.43 7.17
CA ARG A 48 5.29 8.31 6.25
C ARG A 48 3.87 7.78 6.37
N VAL A 49 3.31 7.32 5.26
CA VAL A 49 1.94 6.80 5.20
C VAL A 49 1.93 5.37 4.67
N VAL A 50 1.16 4.51 5.31
CA VAL A 50 0.93 3.13 4.90
C VAL A 50 -0.57 2.93 4.68
N LEU A 51 -0.94 2.43 3.51
CA LEU A 51 -2.32 2.11 3.16
C LEU A 51 -2.42 0.60 2.91
N PRO A 52 -2.78 -0.21 3.91
CA PRO A 52 -3.09 -1.62 3.70
C PRO A 52 -4.47 -1.77 3.06
N GLY A 53 -4.76 -2.94 2.49
CA GLY A 53 -6.09 -3.24 1.99
C GLY A 53 -6.27 -4.73 1.76
N VAL A 54 -7.46 -5.25 2.04
CA VAL A 54 -7.88 -6.62 1.74
C VAL A 54 -9.32 -6.62 1.23
N GLY A 55 -9.67 -7.60 0.40
CA GLY A 55 -11.00 -7.70 -0.19
C GLY A 55 -11.10 -7.02 -1.56
N ALA A 56 -12.28 -6.54 -1.92
CA ALA A 56 -12.56 -5.97 -3.22
C ALA A 56 -12.04 -4.52 -3.35
N PHE A 57 -11.60 -4.17 -4.55
CA PHE A 57 -11.13 -2.82 -4.89
C PHE A 57 -12.15 -1.72 -4.52
N ALA A 58 -13.42 -1.93 -4.92
CA ALA A 58 -14.50 -0.97 -4.65
C ALA A 58 -14.75 -0.75 -3.16
N ASP A 59 -14.70 -1.82 -2.35
CA ASP A 59 -14.95 -1.72 -0.91
C ASP A 59 -13.81 -0.97 -0.20
N CYS A 60 -12.58 -1.26 -0.57
CA CYS A 60 -11.42 -0.52 -0.06
C CYS A 60 -11.48 0.96 -0.45
N LYS A 61 -11.82 1.25 -1.72
CA LYS A 61 -11.97 2.63 -2.19
C LYS A 61 -13.05 3.37 -1.41
N ARG A 62 -14.22 2.76 -1.24
CA ARG A 62 -15.32 3.31 -0.47
C ARG A 62 -14.91 3.58 0.98
N GLY A 63 -14.25 2.61 1.65
CA GLY A 63 -13.79 2.80 3.03
C GLY A 63 -12.87 4.01 3.21
N VAL A 64 -11.97 4.27 2.26
CA VAL A 64 -11.13 5.48 2.29
C VAL A 64 -11.96 6.76 2.11
N GLU A 65 -12.97 6.73 1.23
CA GLU A 65 -13.81 7.90 0.93
C GLU A 65 -14.82 8.21 2.03
N GLU A 66 -15.28 7.21 2.75
CA GLU A 66 -16.21 7.37 3.87
C GLU A 66 -15.56 8.03 5.11
N LEU A 67 -14.24 7.98 5.22
CA LEU A 67 -13.53 8.69 6.29
C LEU A 67 -13.47 10.20 5.99
N PRO A 68 -14.02 11.06 6.84
CA PRO A 68 -14.05 12.51 6.61
C PRO A 68 -12.65 13.08 6.36
N GLY A 69 -12.44 13.71 5.20
CA GLY A 69 -11.19 14.37 4.83
C GLY A 69 -10.01 13.45 4.50
N MET A 70 -10.15 12.13 4.63
CA MET A 70 -9.05 11.17 4.47
C MET A 70 -8.46 11.21 3.07
N ARG A 71 -9.28 11.21 2.03
CA ARG A 71 -8.79 11.29 0.64
C ARG A 71 -7.95 12.56 0.43
N GLY A 72 -8.43 13.70 0.91
CA GLY A 72 -7.70 14.97 0.80
C GLY A 72 -6.38 14.96 1.57
N ALA A 73 -6.37 14.38 2.77
CA ALA A 73 -5.16 14.24 3.58
C ALA A 73 -4.11 13.32 2.92
N LEU A 74 -4.55 12.20 2.33
CA LEU A 74 -3.70 11.30 1.57
C LEU A 74 -3.10 12.00 0.33
N GLU A 75 -3.93 12.71 -0.44
CA GLU A 75 -3.47 13.45 -1.62
C GLU A 75 -2.46 14.55 -1.25
N ASP A 76 -2.75 15.30 -0.19
CA ASP A 76 -1.82 16.32 0.31
C ASP A 76 -0.51 15.71 0.77
N ALA A 77 -0.55 14.65 1.59
CA ALA A 77 0.64 14.00 2.11
C ALA A 77 1.50 13.39 0.99
N VAL A 78 0.89 12.60 0.11
CA VAL A 78 1.62 11.76 -0.86
C VAL A 78 1.99 12.55 -2.11
N ILE A 79 1.05 13.31 -2.68
CA ILE A 79 1.26 13.96 -3.97
C ILE A 79 1.92 15.33 -3.79
N LYS A 80 1.40 16.18 -2.89
CA LYS A 80 1.91 17.55 -2.72
C LYS A 80 3.18 17.57 -1.87
N ARG A 81 3.14 17.00 -0.66
CA ARG A 81 4.30 16.97 0.26
C ARG A 81 5.31 15.88 -0.06
N ARG A 82 4.95 14.90 -0.91
CA ARG A 82 5.80 13.77 -1.31
C ARG A 82 6.30 12.93 -0.14
N VAL A 83 5.45 12.74 0.84
CA VAL A 83 5.71 11.86 1.97
C VAL A 83 5.86 10.41 1.46
N PRO A 84 6.88 9.65 1.90
CA PRO A 84 7.00 8.25 1.52
C PRO A 84 5.71 7.48 1.82
N PHE A 85 5.22 6.75 0.81
CA PHE A 85 3.97 6.01 0.86
C PHE A 85 4.21 4.54 0.54
N LEU A 86 3.54 3.65 1.28
CA LEU A 86 3.51 2.22 1.00
C LEU A 86 2.07 1.73 0.91
N GLY A 87 1.64 1.37 -0.30
CA GLY A 87 0.41 0.62 -0.52
C GLY A 87 0.67 -0.88 -0.40
N ILE A 88 -0.15 -1.58 0.39
CA ILE A 88 -0.04 -3.03 0.58
C ILE A 88 -1.27 -3.71 -0.02
N CYS A 89 -1.05 -4.66 -0.96
CA CYS A 89 -2.09 -5.41 -1.65
C CYS A 89 -3.13 -4.46 -2.29
N VAL A 90 -4.40 -4.50 -1.89
CA VAL A 90 -5.44 -3.61 -2.45
C VAL A 90 -5.11 -2.13 -2.20
N GLY A 91 -4.45 -1.78 -1.09
CA GLY A 91 -3.97 -0.42 -0.86
C GLY A 91 -2.95 0.06 -1.92
N MET A 92 -2.13 -0.84 -2.47
CA MET A 92 -1.30 -0.56 -3.64
C MET A 92 -2.14 -0.41 -4.91
N GLN A 93 -3.11 -1.30 -5.11
CA GLN A 93 -3.99 -1.27 -6.27
C GLN A 93 -4.79 0.02 -6.37
N LEU A 94 -5.23 0.57 -5.25
CA LEU A 94 -5.95 1.85 -5.20
C LEU A 94 -5.18 3.03 -5.79
N MET A 95 -3.85 2.94 -5.93
CA MET A 95 -3.05 4.00 -6.55
C MET A 95 -3.31 4.16 -8.05
N ALA A 96 -3.83 3.12 -8.72
CA ALA A 96 -4.17 3.16 -10.14
C ALA A 96 -5.34 4.10 -10.43
N GLU A 97 -5.56 4.39 -11.71
CA GLU A 97 -6.70 5.20 -12.18
C GLU A 97 -8.01 4.44 -12.06
N VAL A 98 -8.00 3.14 -12.37
CA VAL A 98 -9.22 2.32 -12.46
C VAL A 98 -8.97 0.90 -11.93
N GLY A 99 -9.93 0.38 -11.16
CA GLY A 99 -10.06 -1.04 -10.84
C GLY A 99 -11.21 -1.64 -11.64
N ARG A 100 -10.98 -2.81 -12.27
CA ARG A 100 -11.95 -3.53 -13.13
C ARG A 100 -12.63 -4.70 -12.42
N GLU A 101 -12.51 -4.80 -11.11
CA GLU A 101 -13.12 -5.88 -10.34
C GLU A 101 -14.62 -5.61 -10.12
N HIS A 102 -15.47 -6.48 -10.66
CA HIS A 102 -16.94 -6.35 -10.59
C HIS A 102 -17.51 -5.03 -11.14
N GLY A 103 -16.84 -4.46 -12.13
CA GLY A 103 -17.19 -3.18 -12.75
C GLY A 103 -16.04 -2.18 -12.72
N ASP A 104 -16.27 -0.99 -13.25
CA ASP A 104 -15.27 0.07 -13.32
C ASP A 104 -15.34 0.96 -12.09
N HIS A 105 -14.28 0.98 -11.32
CA HIS A 105 -14.17 1.76 -10.10
C HIS A 105 -12.97 2.71 -10.18
N THR A 106 -13.21 4.00 -10.08
CA THR A 106 -12.13 5.00 -10.06
C THR A 106 -11.24 4.83 -8.84
N GLY A 107 -9.93 4.73 -9.05
CA GLY A 107 -8.92 4.67 -8.01
C GLY A 107 -8.52 6.02 -7.45
N LEU A 108 -7.32 6.13 -6.90
CA LEU A 108 -6.73 7.39 -6.45
C LEU A 108 -6.13 8.19 -7.62
N GLY A 109 -5.80 7.52 -8.74
CA GLY A 109 -5.27 8.15 -9.94
C GLY A 109 -3.83 8.66 -9.80
N TRP A 110 -3.05 8.08 -8.92
CA TRP A 110 -1.66 8.50 -8.68
C TRP A 110 -0.68 7.86 -9.66
N ILE A 111 -1.02 6.67 -10.16
CA ILE A 111 -0.24 5.92 -11.13
C ILE A 111 -1.13 5.64 -12.34
N PRO A 112 -0.72 6.04 -13.56
CA PRO A 112 -1.47 5.73 -14.77
C PRO A 112 -1.63 4.22 -14.96
N GLY A 113 -2.83 3.81 -15.36
CA GLY A 113 -3.14 2.41 -15.65
C GLY A 113 -4.31 1.86 -14.86
N GLU A 114 -4.52 0.56 -15.01
CA GLU A 114 -5.66 -0.13 -14.43
C GLU A 114 -5.27 -1.40 -13.69
N VAL A 115 -6.10 -1.78 -12.72
CA VAL A 115 -6.06 -3.07 -12.04
C VAL A 115 -7.13 -3.96 -12.67
N ALA A 116 -6.68 -5.01 -13.35
CA ALA A 116 -7.55 -5.94 -14.05
C ALA A 116 -7.28 -7.39 -13.60
N ALA A 117 -8.22 -8.28 -13.89
CA ALA A 117 -8.05 -9.71 -13.64
C ALA A 117 -6.89 -10.27 -14.45
N LEU A 118 -6.12 -11.17 -13.86
CA LEU A 118 -5.08 -11.90 -14.59
C LEU A 118 -5.73 -12.75 -15.69
N ALA A 119 -5.16 -12.69 -16.88
CA ALA A 119 -5.56 -13.48 -18.05
C ALA A 119 -4.34 -14.22 -18.62
N PRO A 120 -3.87 -15.29 -17.97
CA PRO A 120 -2.72 -16.06 -18.46
C PRO A 120 -3.04 -16.72 -19.79
N ALA A 121 -2.04 -16.78 -20.68
CA ALA A 121 -2.18 -17.45 -21.97
C ALA A 121 -2.40 -18.97 -21.83
N ASP A 122 -1.89 -19.58 -20.77
CA ASP A 122 -2.10 -20.98 -20.43
C ASP A 122 -3.22 -21.11 -19.38
N ALA A 123 -4.34 -21.68 -19.78
CA ALA A 123 -5.50 -21.92 -18.91
C ALA A 123 -5.22 -22.93 -17.77
N ALA A 124 -4.13 -23.68 -17.82
CA ALA A 124 -3.72 -24.57 -16.72
C ALA A 124 -3.12 -23.81 -15.52
N LEU A 125 -2.71 -22.55 -15.72
CA LEU A 125 -2.18 -21.71 -14.65
C LEU A 125 -3.31 -21.30 -13.70
N LYS A 126 -3.09 -21.52 -12.41
CA LYS A 126 -4.07 -21.18 -11.37
C LYS A 126 -4.05 -19.70 -11.01
N ILE A 127 -5.24 -19.15 -10.77
CA ILE A 127 -5.44 -17.81 -10.22
C ILE A 127 -6.15 -17.96 -8.86
N PRO A 128 -5.62 -17.33 -7.79
CA PRO A 128 -4.39 -16.51 -7.73
C PRO A 128 -3.11 -17.33 -7.86
N HIS A 129 -2.03 -16.68 -8.32
CA HIS A 129 -0.69 -17.25 -8.22
C HIS A 129 -0.22 -17.26 -6.77
N MET A 130 0.04 -18.44 -6.23
CA MET A 130 0.48 -18.66 -4.84
C MET A 130 1.75 -19.48 -4.86
N GLY A 131 2.85 -18.90 -4.34
CA GLY A 131 4.14 -19.60 -4.30
C GLY A 131 5.30 -18.65 -3.99
N TRP A 132 6.46 -19.24 -3.79
CA TRP A 132 7.71 -18.50 -3.67
C TRP A 132 8.27 -18.24 -5.08
N ASN A 133 8.65 -16.99 -5.33
CA ASN A 133 9.28 -16.57 -6.57
C ASN A 133 10.49 -15.70 -6.26
N GLU A 134 11.46 -15.73 -7.16
CA GLU A 134 12.61 -14.82 -7.12
C GLU A 134 12.21 -13.42 -7.57
N LEU A 135 12.84 -12.41 -6.96
CA LEU A 135 12.68 -11.02 -7.36
C LEU A 135 13.55 -10.72 -8.59
N ALA A 136 12.94 -10.34 -9.68
CA ALA A 136 13.60 -9.77 -10.86
C ALA A 136 13.58 -8.24 -10.75
N MET A 137 14.69 -7.65 -10.34
CA MET A 137 14.78 -6.20 -10.12
C MET A 137 15.10 -5.48 -11.43
N ALA A 138 14.15 -4.71 -11.95
CA ALA A 138 14.36 -3.88 -13.14
C ALA A 138 15.31 -2.69 -12.88
N ALA A 139 15.42 -2.23 -11.63
CA ALA A 139 16.29 -1.13 -11.22
C ALA A 139 17.07 -1.51 -9.94
N PRO A 140 18.06 -2.41 -10.01
CA PRO A 140 18.74 -2.95 -8.83
C PRO A 140 19.51 -1.90 -8.03
N GLY A 141 19.85 -0.75 -8.63
CA GLY A 141 20.50 0.37 -7.94
C GLY A 141 19.55 1.31 -7.20
N HIS A 142 18.24 1.07 -7.23
CA HIS A 142 17.28 1.93 -6.54
C HIS A 142 17.42 1.76 -5.00
N PRO A 143 17.45 2.86 -4.22
CA PRO A 143 17.67 2.80 -2.77
C PRO A 143 16.72 1.90 -1.99
N VAL A 144 15.48 1.70 -2.49
CA VAL A 144 14.49 0.79 -1.89
C VAL A 144 14.98 -0.66 -1.86
N PHE A 145 15.87 -1.05 -2.77
CA PHE A 145 16.42 -2.41 -2.87
C PHE A 145 17.79 -2.55 -2.20
N ALA A 146 18.24 -1.53 -1.46
CA ALA A 146 19.52 -1.61 -0.77
C ALA A 146 19.55 -2.80 0.21
N GLY A 147 20.53 -3.68 0.05
CA GLY A 147 20.67 -4.90 0.85
C GLY A 147 19.83 -6.10 0.36
N ILE A 148 19.05 -5.95 -0.72
CA ILE A 148 18.35 -7.07 -1.36
C ILE A 148 19.21 -7.57 -2.52
N GLY A 149 19.71 -8.81 -2.41
CA GLY A 149 20.52 -9.44 -3.45
C GLY A 149 19.69 -10.07 -4.57
N PRO A 150 20.33 -10.40 -5.71
CA PRO A 150 19.71 -11.23 -6.75
C PRO A 150 19.23 -12.57 -6.17
N GLY A 151 18.08 -13.05 -6.60
CA GLY A 151 17.49 -14.30 -6.14
C GLY A 151 16.82 -14.22 -4.75
N ALA A 152 16.65 -13.03 -4.19
CA ALA A 152 15.80 -12.84 -3.02
C ALA A 152 14.33 -13.15 -3.36
N HIS A 153 13.56 -13.70 -2.40
CA HIS A 153 12.13 -14.04 -2.51
C HIS A 153 11.42 -13.87 -1.17
#